data_becf02b16832d899c591863d283b2e71
#
_entry.id   becf02b16832d899c591863d283b2e71
#
_cell.length_a   1.000
_cell.length_b   1.000
_cell.length_c   1.000
_cell.angle_alpha   90.00
_cell.angle_beta   90.00
_cell.angle_gamma   90.00
#
_symmetry.space_group_name_H-M   'P 1'
#
loop_
_entity.id
_entity.type
_entity.pdbx_description
1 polymer ?
#
loop_
_entity_poly.entity_id
_entity_poly.type
_entity_poly.pdbx_seq_one_letter_code
_entity_poly.pdbx_strand_id
1 'polypeptide(L)'
;MFEERTALRNGLPIEKGVVLTKDYLDKNAPIMQQYLNYWLLYPDMYLDAIQASEDKNFHLMFYQRIALRACMRYRYHSWTATRATSKSFIAYLSSVLKAVFLPGSKLIIVSDVKGTVIKIAKQKFEEIWTHWPLLRNELKTRSADGEQGEKKGGDYYELYFKNGSTIFVISKDTSRGIRATSAILEESALIDEISYNEVILPQMNVPRREVDGSLNPEEPVASQTFITTAAEKTCFMYGKLIELATNAVLHPEEYFVWGLDYRVPVHYGLLSKKLLDEQRYSSTFSEDSFARESMSIWTGNSKEAWFDSKLLNRRRCLLKCERKAQENPLNPDTFYVVAIDVARYDVNSAIAVFKVIPGKEVFSKKLIYLEVIHGANFITDQAPKIKKIIQLYKPREVVIDGNGMGAGLLDAMVVPSFDKTTGEEFPAYFVFNDENHLPPGKKTPSEEPIPSQNAIIYDLKANGTNNPLIHANIFAQIANGSVSFLAHERIVKDKLMATKKGQKMTLYDRRVYLLPYEMTSRLIDEMNNLKLKPTGIQNQINIEQISRSTPKDRFSAVEYGLWRIKYYEDKALRKKKKKLSGNYAFFSPRARG
;
A
#
# COMPACT_ATOMS: atom_id res chain seq x y z
N MET A 1 -22.00 36.92 -2.72
CA MET A 1 -21.60 35.63 -3.34
C MET A 1 -22.07 35.46 -4.80
N PHE A 2 -23.29 35.82 -5.16
CA PHE A 2 -23.75 35.79 -6.57
C PHE A 2 -23.24 36.99 -7.38
N GLU A 3 -23.18 38.20 -6.80
CA GLU A 3 -22.59 39.38 -7.42
C GLU A 3 -21.09 39.30 -7.60
N GLU A 4 -20.36 38.71 -6.63
CA GLU A 4 -18.92 38.43 -6.77
C GLU A 4 -18.63 37.39 -7.89
N ARG A 5 -19.48 36.38 -8.07
CA ARG A 5 -19.36 35.43 -9.19
C ARG A 5 -19.56 36.09 -10.54
N THR A 6 -20.41 37.09 -10.63
CA THR A 6 -20.67 37.82 -11.87
C THR A 6 -19.48 38.75 -12.21
N ALA A 7 -18.88 39.38 -11.23
CA ALA A 7 -17.68 40.19 -11.40
C ALA A 7 -16.46 39.36 -11.86
N LEU A 8 -16.28 38.16 -11.30
CA LEU A 8 -15.23 37.22 -11.71
C LEU A 8 -15.50 36.59 -13.09
N ARG A 9 -16.75 36.43 -13.53
CA ARG A 9 -17.10 35.93 -14.87
C ARG A 9 -16.76 36.92 -15.98
N ASN A 10 -16.76 38.22 -15.70
CA ASN A 10 -16.50 39.25 -16.69
C ASN A 10 -15.01 39.56 -16.91
N GLY A 11 -14.12 38.70 -16.35
CA GLY A 11 -12.67 38.87 -16.53
C GLY A 11 -12.12 40.05 -15.71
N LEU A 12 -10.86 40.40 -15.97
CA LEU A 12 -10.20 41.54 -15.36
C LEU A 12 -11.11 42.78 -15.32
N PRO A 13 -11.01 43.65 -14.32
CA PRO A 13 -11.77 44.89 -14.21
C PRO A 13 -11.31 45.91 -15.26
N ILE A 14 -11.33 45.51 -16.51
CA ILE A 14 -10.98 46.31 -17.66
C ILE A 14 -12.28 46.57 -18.41
N GLU A 15 -12.73 47.78 -18.40
CA GLU A 15 -13.87 48.22 -19.21
C GLU A 15 -13.55 47.96 -20.71
N LYS A 16 -14.55 47.52 -21.46
CA LYS A 16 -14.41 47.33 -22.90
C LYS A 16 -13.92 48.62 -23.57
N GLY A 17 -12.78 48.58 -24.23
CA GLY A 17 -12.21 49.74 -24.94
C GLY A 17 -11.10 50.49 -24.19
N VAL A 18 -10.75 50.10 -22.99
CA VAL A 18 -9.61 50.70 -22.27
C VAL A 18 -8.29 50.25 -22.90
N VAL A 19 -7.48 51.22 -23.33
CA VAL A 19 -6.11 50.96 -23.75
C VAL A 19 -5.26 50.74 -22.49
N LEU A 20 -4.59 49.57 -22.44
CA LEU A 20 -3.71 49.23 -21.32
C LEU A 20 -2.44 50.10 -21.37
N THR A 21 -2.50 51.31 -20.82
CA THR A 21 -1.33 52.16 -20.64
C THR A 21 -0.56 51.73 -19.40
N LYS A 22 0.72 52.08 -19.34
CA LYS A 22 1.55 51.81 -18.15
C LYS A 22 0.91 52.42 -16.89
N ASP A 23 0.42 53.66 -16.98
CA ASP A 23 -0.24 54.33 -15.85
C ASP A 23 -1.51 53.62 -15.39
N TYR A 24 -2.29 53.04 -16.33
CA TYR A 24 -3.46 52.22 -15.98
C TYR A 24 -3.07 50.96 -15.26
N LEU A 25 -2.02 50.25 -15.73
CA LEU A 25 -1.51 49.02 -15.11
C LEU A 25 -0.96 49.34 -13.72
N ASP A 26 -0.14 50.37 -13.57
CA ASP A 26 0.45 50.76 -12.29
C ASP A 26 -0.63 51.12 -11.26
N LYS A 27 -1.66 51.88 -11.68
CA LYS A 27 -2.80 52.22 -10.84
C LYS A 27 -3.62 51.03 -10.37
N ASN A 28 -3.79 50.03 -11.22
CA ASN A 28 -4.61 48.86 -10.92
C ASN A 28 -3.79 47.63 -10.44
N ALA A 29 -2.47 47.76 -10.36
CA ALA A 29 -1.58 46.69 -9.95
C ALA A 29 -1.97 45.99 -8.62
N PRO A 30 -2.37 46.73 -7.54
CA PRO A 30 -2.77 46.07 -6.30
C PRO A 30 -4.01 45.20 -6.44
N ILE A 31 -4.99 45.62 -7.23
CA ILE A 31 -6.22 44.85 -7.49
C ILE A 31 -5.90 43.65 -8.36
N MET A 32 -5.09 43.80 -9.40
CA MET A 32 -4.65 42.73 -10.26
C MET A 32 -3.87 41.68 -9.46
N GLN A 33 -3.02 42.07 -8.53
CA GLN A 33 -2.27 41.18 -7.65
C GLN A 33 -3.20 40.36 -6.75
N GLN A 34 -4.26 40.96 -6.20
CA GLN A 34 -5.26 40.22 -5.41
C GLN A 34 -5.97 39.15 -6.25
N TYR A 35 -6.34 39.47 -7.51
CA TYR A 35 -6.94 38.49 -8.42
C TYR A 35 -5.95 37.37 -8.77
N LEU A 36 -4.69 37.66 -9.03
CA LEU A 36 -3.67 36.65 -9.31
C LEU A 36 -3.47 35.72 -8.13
N ASN A 37 -3.37 36.26 -6.90
CA ASN A 37 -3.26 35.46 -5.69
C ASN A 37 -4.50 34.57 -5.48
N TYR A 38 -5.69 35.12 -5.74
CA TYR A 38 -6.92 34.33 -5.67
C TYR A 38 -6.94 33.18 -6.70
N TRP A 39 -6.57 33.46 -7.93
CA TRP A 39 -6.57 32.45 -9.00
C TRP A 39 -5.47 31.38 -8.83
N LEU A 40 -4.32 31.73 -8.24
CA LEU A 40 -3.32 30.75 -7.83
C LEU A 40 -3.89 29.75 -6.82
N LEU A 41 -4.69 30.22 -5.86
CA LEU A 41 -5.34 29.37 -4.87
C LEU A 41 -6.56 28.62 -5.45
N TYR A 42 -7.27 29.22 -6.40
CA TYR A 42 -8.52 28.70 -7.00
C TYR A 42 -8.45 28.72 -8.53
N PRO A 43 -7.55 27.94 -9.12
CA PRO A 43 -7.30 27.93 -10.57
C PRO A 43 -8.53 27.51 -11.38
N ASP A 44 -9.40 26.70 -10.82
CA ASP A 44 -10.68 26.31 -11.42
C ASP A 44 -11.63 27.50 -11.59
N MET A 45 -11.59 28.49 -10.71
CA MET A 45 -12.40 29.71 -10.83
C MET A 45 -11.89 30.60 -11.95
N TYR A 46 -10.56 30.67 -12.16
CA TYR A 46 -9.99 31.34 -13.33
C TYR A 46 -10.44 30.67 -14.62
N LEU A 47 -10.40 29.33 -14.69
CA LEU A 47 -10.84 28.58 -15.85
C LEU A 47 -12.31 28.79 -16.16
N ASP A 48 -13.18 28.85 -15.14
CA ASP A 48 -14.60 29.18 -15.31
C ASP A 48 -14.78 30.59 -15.89
N ALA A 49 -13.91 31.57 -15.51
CA ALA A 49 -13.98 32.92 -15.99
C ALA A 49 -13.53 33.08 -17.45
N ILE A 50 -12.55 32.29 -17.91
CA ILE A 50 -11.97 32.39 -19.26
C ILE A 50 -12.49 31.32 -20.23
N GLN A 51 -13.45 30.49 -19.82
CA GLN A 51 -14.01 29.44 -20.65
C GLN A 51 -14.65 30.01 -21.92
N ALA A 52 -14.47 29.32 -23.05
CA ALA A 52 -15.10 29.73 -24.30
C ALA A 52 -16.62 29.82 -24.17
N SER A 53 -17.21 30.91 -24.66
CA SER A 53 -18.66 31.16 -24.57
C SER A 53 -19.50 30.11 -25.30
N GLU A 54 -18.91 29.44 -26.28
CA GLU A 54 -19.54 28.40 -27.10
C GLU A 54 -19.55 27.02 -26.39
N ASP A 55 -18.69 26.82 -25.41
CA ASP A 55 -18.51 25.55 -24.70
C ASP A 55 -19.33 25.49 -23.39
N LYS A 56 -20.61 25.78 -23.50
CA LYS A 56 -21.53 25.89 -22.33
C LYS A 56 -21.76 24.58 -21.59
N ASN A 57 -21.46 23.45 -22.21
CA ASN A 57 -21.74 22.11 -21.67
C ASN A 57 -20.54 21.49 -20.96
N PHE A 58 -19.34 22.04 -21.09
CA PHE A 58 -18.15 21.54 -20.41
C PHE A 58 -17.98 22.20 -19.05
N HIS A 59 -17.86 21.38 -18.02
CA HIS A 59 -17.57 21.83 -16.65
C HIS A 59 -16.61 20.85 -15.97
N LEU A 60 -15.61 21.41 -15.31
CA LEU A 60 -14.75 20.60 -14.44
C LEU A 60 -15.59 19.99 -13.31
N MET A 61 -15.50 18.67 -13.17
CA MET A 61 -16.17 17.93 -12.11
C MET A 61 -15.53 18.25 -10.76
N PHE A 62 -16.27 18.04 -9.67
CA PHE A 62 -15.82 18.41 -8.33
C PHE A 62 -14.45 17.80 -7.97
N TYR A 63 -14.23 16.52 -8.22
CA TYR A 63 -12.95 15.86 -7.96
C TYR A 63 -11.80 16.40 -8.84
N GLN A 64 -12.10 16.82 -10.08
CA GLN A 64 -11.11 17.42 -10.99
C GLN A 64 -10.68 18.80 -10.47
N ARG A 65 -11.60 19.57 -9.91
CA ARG A 65 -11.29 20.86 -9.25
C ARG A 65 -10.39 20.64 -8.03
N ILE A 66 -10.66 19.63 -7.20
CA ILE A 66 -9.78 19.27 -6.08
C ILE A 66 -8.38 18.91 -6.57
N ALA A 67 -8.29 18.03 -7.60
CA ALA A 67 -7.01 17.64 -8.18
C ALA A 67 -6.21 18.83 -8.70
N LEU A 68 -6.88 19.73 -9.44
CA LEU A 68 -6.25 20.92 -10.01
C LEU A 68 -5.72 21.85 -8.92
N ARG A 69 -6.52 22.12 -7.88
CA ARG A 69 -6.10 22.90 -6.73
C ARG A 69 -4.92 22.24 -6.00
N ALA A 70 -4.93 20.91 -5.85
CA ALA A 70 -3.83 20.17 -5.24
C ALA A 70 -2.54 20.28 -6.05
N CYS A 71 -2.59 20.14 -7.38
CA CYS A 71 -1.43 20.32 -8.26
C CYS A 71 -0.80 21.71 -8.14
N MET A 72 -1.59 22.74 -7.86
CA MET A 72 -1.11 24.12 -7.73
C MET A 72 -0.54 24.46 -6.35
N ARG A 73 -1.11 23.89 -5.28
CA ARG A 73 -0.82 24.27 -3.89
C ARG A 73 0.27 23.45 -3.24
N TYR A 74 0.27 22.13 -3.49
CA TYR A 74 1.15 21.24 -2.77
C TYR A 74 2.48 21.07 -3.49
N ARG A 75 3.53 20.99 -2.71
CA ARG A 75 4.87 20.67 -3.20
C ARG A 75 4.91 19.25 -3.75
N TYR A 76 4.28 18.31 -3.04
CA TYR A 76 4.18 16.91 -3.43
C TYR A 76 2.73 16.50 -3.54
N HIS A 77 2.32 16.17 -4.76
CA HIS A 77 0.98 15.66 -5.02
C HIS A 77 1.07 14.27 -5.64
N SER A 78 0.44 13.26 -5.02
CA SER A 78 0.37 11.91 -5.55
C SER A 78 -1.07 11.50 -5.80
N TRP A 79 -1.35 11.07 -7.02
CA TRP A 79 -2.68 10.69 -7.46
C TRP A 79 -2.67 9.29 -8.09
N THR A 80 -3.09 8.27 -7.34
CA THR A 80 -3.34 6.93 -7.84
C THR A 80 -4.80 6.80 -8.23
N ALA A 81 -5.11 6.69 -9.50
CA ALA A 81 -6.50 6.64 -9.95
C ALA A 81 -6.70 5.75 -11.17
N THR A 82 -7.89 5.18 -11.27
CA THR A 82 -8.31 4.35 -12.40
C THR A 82 -8.28 5.11 -13.73
N ARG A 83 -8.41 4.41 -14.84
CA ARG A 83 -8.62 5.02 -16.16
C ARG A 83 -9.91 5.83 -16.19
N ALA A 84 -10.03 6.74 -17.16
CA ALA A 84 -11.17 7.64 -17.33
C ALA A 84 -11.40 8.67 -16.19
N THR A 85 -10.44 8.87 -15.28
CA THR A 85 -10.49 9.93 -14.25
C THR A 85 -9.87 11.24 -14.70
N SER A 86 -9.48 11.37 -15.96
CA SER A 86 -8.85 12.58 -16.53
C SER A 86 -7.53 12.99 -15.85
N LYS A 87 -6.76 12.04 -15.25
CA LYS A 87 -5.48 12.29 -14.57
C LYS A 87 -4.54 13.17 -15.39
N SER A 88 -4.19 12.69 -16.59
CA SER A 88 -3.26 13.37 -17.49
C SER A 88 -3.80 14.74 -17.91
N PHE A 89 -5.08 14.84 -18.25
CA PHE A 89 -5.70 16.11 -18.62
C PHE A 89 -5.55 17.17 -17.54
N ILE A 90 -5.88 16.85 -16.30
CA ILE A 90 -5.77 17.80 -15.16
C ILE A 90 -4.31 18.12 -14.85
N ALA A 91 -3.41 17.14 -14.92
CA ALA A 91 -1.98 17.38 -14.69
C ALA A 91 -1.38 18.30 -15.77
N TYR A 92 -1.70 18.07 -17.04
CA TYR A 92 -1.26 18.95 -18.14
C TYR A 92 -1.88 20.35 -18.04
N LEU A 93 -3.16 20.46 -17.69
CA LEU A 93 -3.82 21.72 -17.44
C LEU A 93 -3.15 22.49 -16.29
N SER A 94 -2.78 21.81 -15.20
CA SER A 94 -2.04 22.43 -14.09
C SER A 94 -0.68 22.96 -14.53
N SER A 95 0.01 22.29 -15.44
CA SER A 95 1.29 22.77 -15.99
C SER A 95 1.11 24.05 -16.81
N VAL A 96 0.05 24.12 -17.62
CA VAL A 96 -0.27 25.33 -18.36
C VAL A 96 -0.57 26.51 -17.43
N LEU A 97 -1.36 26.27 -16.38
CA LEU A 97 -1.70 27.33 -15.41
C LEU A 97 -0.47 27.80 -14.62
N LYS A 98 0.42 26.87 -14.20
CA LYS A 98 1.71 27.23 -13.58
C LYS A 98 2.55 28.08 -14.55
N ALA A 99 2.62 27.68 -15.83
CA ALA A 99 3.37 28.44 -16.83
C ALA A 99 2.79 29.86 -17.05
N VAL A 100 1.47 30.01 -16.98
CA VAL A 100 0.80 31.33 -17.13
C VAL A 100 0.97 32.19 -15.89
N PHE A 101 0.70 31.65 -14.70
CA PHE A 101 0.68 32.42 -13.46
C PHE A 101 2.06 32.69 -12.86
N LEU A 102 3.06 31.86 -13.15
CA LEU A 102 4.40 31.93 -12.58
C LEU A 102 5.42 32.23 -13.68
N PRO A 103 5.68 33.50 -14.02
CA PRO A 103 6.59 33.87 -15.11
C PRO A 103 7.98 33.25 -14.98
N GLY A 104 8.57 32.81 -16.10
CA GLY A 104 9.88 32.17 -16.12
C GLY A 104 9.93 30.73 -15.60
N SER A 105 8.77 30.12 -15.32
CA SER A 105 8.68 28.72 -14.89
C SER A 105 9.22 27.77 -15.95
N LYS A 106 9.97 26.76 -15.51
CA LYS A 106 10.46 25.66 -16.35
C LYS A 106 9.82 24.36 -15.86
N LEU A 107 8.89 23.83 -16.62
CA LEU A 107 8.08 22.69 -16.23
C LEU A 107 8.46 21.50 -17.10
N ILE A 108 8.60 20.32 -16.48
CA ILE A 108 8.82 19.08 -17.19
C ILE A 108 7.65 18.11 -16.96
N ILE A 109 7.27 17.42 -18.01
CA ILE A 109 6.36 16.28 -17.95
C ILE A 109 7.15 15.06 -18.41
N VAL A 110 7.38 14.13 -17.51
CA VAL A 110 8.25 12.97 -17.72
C VAL A 110 7.43 11.69 -17.66
N SER A 111 7.67 10.78 -18.59
CA SER A 111 7.13 9.42 -18.55
C SER A 111 8.16 8.42 -19.08
N ASP A 112 7.99 7.14 -18.74
CA ASP A 112 8.87 6.06 -19.18
C ASP A 112 8.73 5.72 -20.66
N VAL A 113 7.55 5.91 -21.25
CA VAL A 113 7.22 5.40 -22.60
C VAL A 113 7.53 6.42 -23.68
N LYS A 114 8.63 6.21 -24.45
CA LYS A 114 8.99 7.01 -25.62
C LYS A 114 7.87 7.03 -26.68
N GLY A 115 7.68 8.16 -27.33
CA GLY A 115 6.72 8.32 -28.44
C GLY A 115 5.25 8.38 -28.05
N THR A 116 4.80 7.56 -27.11
CA THR A 116 3.41 7.55 -26.65
C THR A 116 3.09 8.82 -25.85
N VAL A 117 4.01 9.28 -25.01
CA VAL A 117 3.86 10.49 -24.19
C VAL A 117 3.63 11.72 -25.05
N ILE A 118 4.42 11.88 -26.11
CA ILE A 118 4.33 13.04 -27.01
C ILE A 118 2.97 13.06 -27.73
N LYS A 119 2.50 11.89 -28.18
CA LYS A 119 1.19 11.77 -28.81
C LYS A 119 0.06 12.11 -27.83
N ILE A 120 0.14 11.60 -26.61
CA ILE A 120 -0.82 11.91 -25.54
C ILE A 120 -0.77 13.39 -25.18
N ALA A 121 0.43 13.95 -25.01
CA ALA A 121 0.62 15.36 -24.70
C ALA A 121 -0.05 16.27 -25.75
N LYS A 122 0.25 16.01 -27.02
CA LYS A 122 -0.37 16.75 -28.12
C LYS A 122 -1.90 16.73 -28.04
N GLN A 123 -2.48 15.54 -27.86
CA GLN A 123 -3.93 15.39 -27.76
C GLN A 123 -4.49 16.17 -26.55
N LYS A 124 -3.80 16.10 -25.37
CA LYS A 124 -4.25 16.78 -24.17
C LYS A 124 -4.13 18.28 -24.24
N PHE A 125 -3.06 18.81 -24.83
CA PHE A 125 -2.94 20.26 -25.04
C PHE A 125 -3.97 20.77 -26.05
N GLU A 126 -4.25 20.07 -27.13
CA GLU A 126 -5.31 20.45 -28.07
C GLU A 126 -6.71 20.44 -27.41
N GLU A 127 -6.97 19.46 -26.51
CA GLU A 127 -8.19 19.41 -25.70
C GLU A 127 -8.28 20.64 -24.78
N ILE A 128 -7.17 21.03 -24.13
CA ILE A 128 -7.10 22.23 -23.27
C ILE A 128 -7.37 23.51 -24.10
N TRP A 129 -6.74 23.63 -25.29
CA TRP A 129 -6.92 24.79 -26.16
C TRP A 129 -8.35 24.93 -26.68
N THR A 130 -9.05 23.81 -26.87
CA THR A 130 -10.46 23.80 -27.28
C THR A 130 -11.36 24.38 -26.20
N HIS A 131 -11.17 24.00 -24.93
CA HIS A 131 -11.99 24.51 -23.84
C HIS A 131 -11.60 25.92 -23.40
N TRP A 132 -10.30 26.26 -23.47
CA TRP A 132 -9.76 27.56 -23.04
C TRP A 132 -8.82 28.17 -24.10
N PRO A 133 -9.35 28.71 -25.19
CA PRO A 133 -8.53 29.31 -26.28
C PRO A 133 -7.62 30.45 -25.81
N LEU A 134 -8.04 31.17 -24.75
CA LEU A 134 -7.24 32.25 -24.18
C LEU A 134 -5.91 31.78 -23.59
N LEU A 135 -5.85 30.55 -23.07
CA LEU A 135 -4.58 29.98 -22.60
C LEU A 135 -3.60 29.74 -23.77
N ARG A 136 -4.10 29.37 -24.95
CA ARG A 136 -3.27 29.23 -26.15
C ARG A 136 -2.68 30.55 -26.61
N ASN A 137 -3.39 31.64 -26.41
CA ASN A 137 -2.92 32.98 -26.75
C ASN A 137 -1.72 33.42 -25.91
N GLU A 138 -1.45 32.77 -24.77
CA GLU A 138 -0.26 33.01 -23.95
C GLU A 138 1.02 32.39 -24.55
N LEU A 139 0.90 31.51 -25.55
CA LEU A 139 2.08 31.00 -26.27
C LEU A 139 2.71 32.11 -27.12
N LYS A 140 4.04 32.04 -27.30
CA LYS A 140 4.77 32.93 -28.22
C LYS A 140 4.16 32.86 -29.61
N THR A 141 3.94 34.01 -30.23
CA THR A 141 3.56 34.09 -31.63
C THR A 141 4.76 33.77 -32.52
N ARG A 142 4.51 33.23 -33.69
CA ARG A 142 5.54 32.93 -34.68
C ARG A 142 6.27 34.23 -35.03
N SER A 143 7.59 34.28 -34.72
CA SER A 143 8.43 35.37 -35.19
C SER A 143 8.74 35.21 -36.68
N ALA A 144 9.27 36.27 -37.33
CA ALA A 144 9.74 36.19 -38.73
C ALA A 144 10.81 35.09 -38.92
N ASP A 145 11.54 34.74 -37.87
CA ASP A 145 12.57 33.69 -37.85
C ASP A 145 12.00 32.27 -37.62
N GLY A 146 10.69 32.09 -37.63
CA GLY A 146 10.02 30.78 -37.55
C GLY A 146 9.88 30.18 -36.16
N GLU A 147 10.25 30.87 -35.09
CA GLU A 147 10.00 30.40 -33.71
C GLU A 147 8.52 30.41 -33.40
N GLN A 148 7.94 29.24 -33.35
CA GLN A 148 6.57 29.04 -32.86
C GLN A 148 6.62 28.84 -31.33
N GLY A 149 5.55 29.26 -30.65
CA GLY A 149 5.34 28.91 -29.24
C GLY A 149 5.17 27.41 -28.97
N GLU A 150 5.21 26.59 -30.02
CA GLU A 150 5.05 25.15 -29.99
C GLU A 150 6.08 24.49 -30.91
N LYS A 151 6.97 23.65 -30.34
CA LYS A 151 7.95 22.85 -31.09
C LYS A 151 7.66 21.36 -30.90
N LYS A 152 7.75 20.61 -32.00
CA LYS A 152 7.44 19.17 -32.05
C LYS A 152 8.59 18.43 -32.73
N GLY A 153 9.00 17.31 -32.11
CA GLY A 153 9.93 16.36 -32.70
C GLY A 153 9.44 14.93 -32.50
N GLY A 154 10.22 13.95 -32.91
CA GLY A 154 9.94 12.53 -32.67
C GLY A 154 9.97 12.17 -31.18
N ASP A 155 10.86 12.81 -30.43
CA ASP A 155 11.19 12.49 -29.03
C ASP A 155 10.93 13.63 -28.05
N TYR A 156 10.36 14.74 -28.50
CA TYR A 156 10.08 15.89 -27.63
C TYR A 156 8.86 16.69 -28.09
N TYR A 157 8.22 17.37 -27.13
CA TYR A 157 7.17 18.34 -27.37
C TYR A 157 7.38 19.50 -26.40
N GLU A 158 7.48 20.72 -26.91
CA GLU A 158 7.87 21.91 -26.15
C GLU A 158 6.88 23.03 -26.37
N LEU A 159 6.49 23.70 -25.28
CA LEU A 159 5.67 24.91 -25.30
C LEU A 159 6.46 26.08 -24.72
N TYR A 160 6.42 27.21 -25.40
CA TYR A 160 7.10 28.45 -25.03
C TYR A 160 6.07 29.56 -24.83
N PHE A 161 6.02 30.12 -23.62
CA PHE A 161 5.08 31.18 -23.26
C PHE A 161 5.70 32.57 -23.41
N LYS A 162 4.85 33.58 -23.62
CA LYS A 162 5.25 34.99 -23.75
C LYS A 162 6.00 35.51 -22.52
N ASN A 163 5.62 35.05 -21.31
CA ASN A 163 6.22 35.41 -20.04
C ASN A 163 7.54 34.69 -19.72
N GLY A 164 8.14 33.99 -20.69
CA GLY A 164 9.40 33.27 -20.53
C GLY A 164 9.29 31.87 -19.94
N SER A 165 8.07 31.44 -19.57
CA SER A 165 7.85 30.08 -19.10
C SER A 165 7.94 29.05 -20.21
N THR A 166 8.28 27.82 -19.86
CA THR A 166 8.43 26.70 -20.79
C THR A 166 7.85 25.41 -20.21
N ILE A 167 7.25 24.57 -21.07
CA ILE A 167 6.84 23.22 -20.71
C ILE A 167 7.56 22.25 -21.65
N PHE A 168 8.28 21.30 -21.11
CA PHE A 168 8.98 20.24 -21.85
C PHE A 168 8.31 18.89 -21.57
N VAL A 169 7.83 18.22 -22.60
CA VAL A 169 7.34 16.83 -22.52
C VAL A 169 8.41 15.92 -23.08
N ILE A 170 8.97 15.08 -22.24
CA ILE A 170 10.19 14.31 -22.52
C ILE A 170 10.09 12.90 -21.95
N SER A 171 10.84 11.96 -22.51
CA SER A 171 11.05 10.67 -21.88
C SER A 171 12.12 10.76 -20.79
N LYS A 172 12.13 9.82 -19.84
CA LYS A 172 13.14 9.76 -18.78
C LYS A 172 14.59 9.77 -19.33
N ASP A 173 14.84 9.18 -20.48
CA ASP A 173 16.17 9.06 -21.08
C ASP A 173 16.67 10.37 -21.72
N THR A 174 15.77 11.25 -22.16
CA THR A 174 16.08 12.52 -22.83
C THR A 174 16.08 13.72 -21.90
N SER A 175 15.76 13.53 -20.64
CA SER A 175 15.59 14.62 -19.68
C SER A 175 16.90 15.24 -19.16
N ARG A 176 18.06 14.61 -19.37
CA ARG A 176 19.36 15.10 -18.83
C ARG A 176 19.71 16.49 -19.35
N GLY A 177 20.08 17.38 -18.43
CA GLY A 177 20.53 18.75 -18.75
C GLY A 177 19.44 19.82 -18.72
N ILE A 178 18.16 19.47 -18.55
CA ILE A 178 17.07 20.44 -18.37
C ILE A 178 17.01 20.85 -16.90
N ARG A 179 16.89 22.15 -16.64
CA ARG A 179 16.58 22.67 -15.30
C ARG A 179 15.08 22.91 -15.20
N ALA A 180 14.46 22.37 -14.17
CA ALA A 180 13.02 22.46 -13.96
C ALA A 180 12.67 23.06 -12.60
N THR A 181 11.59 23.81 -12.54
CA THR A 181 11.01 24.34 -11.31
C THR A 181 9.88 23.45 -10.79
N SER A 182 9.30 22.63 -11.67
CA SER A 182 8.22 21.68 -11.35
C SER A 182 8.25 20.50 -12.30
N ALA A 183 7.87 19.32 -11.80
CA ALA A 183 7.79 18.08 -12.59
C ALA A 183 6.43 17.41 -12.44
N ILE A 184 5.91 16.88 -13.55
CA ILE A 184 4.81 15.93 -13.58
C ILE A 184 5.40 14.59 -14.00
N LEU A 185 5.23 13.56 -13.16
CA LEU A 185 5.66 12.20 -13.42
C LEU A 185 4.42 11.40 -13.85
N GLU A 186 4.26 11.24 -15.16
CA GLU A 186 3.13 10.53 -15.76
C GLU A 186 3.42 9.04 -15.81
N GLU A 187 2.40 8.21 -15.50
CA GLU A 187 2.52 6.77 -15.29
C GLU A 187 3.71 6.43 -14.38
N SER A 188 3.80 7.17 -13.28
CA SER A 188 4.94 7.14 -12.35
C SER A 188 5.29 5.74 -11.81
N ALA A 189 4.34 4.79 -11.83
CA ALA A 189 4.59 3.39 -11.47
C ALA A 189 5.62 2.69 -12.38
N LEU A 190 5.85 3.22 -13.59
CA LEU A 190 6.83 2.69 -14.55
C LEU A 190 8.22 3.33 -14.41
N ILE A 191 8.35 4.39 -13.60
CA ILE A 191 9.62 5.08 -13.36
C ILE A 191 10.39 4.28 -12.30
N ASP A 192 11.62 3.91 -12.63
CA ASP A 192 12.52 3.20 -11.71
C ASP A 192 13.25 4.17 -10.75
N GLU A 193 13.79 3.62 -9.67
CA GLU A 193 14.47 4.38 -8.62
C GLU A 193 15.69 5.17 -9.13
N ILE A 194 16.48 4.58 -10.02
CA ILE A 194 17.68 5.20 -10.58
C ILE A 194 17.30 6.39 -11.45
N SER A 195 16.33 6.22 -12.34
CA SER A 195 15.82 7.30 -13.19
C SER A 195 15.25 8.46 -12.36
N TYR A 196 14.55 8.16 -11.28
CA TYR A 196 14.04 9.19 -10.40
C TYR A 196 15.15 9.95 -9.66
N ASN A 197 16.02 9.22 -8.95
CA ASN A 197 17.02 9.82 -8.05
C ASN A 197 18.19 10.46 -8.79
N GLU A 198 18.64 9.87 -9.91
CA GLU A 198 19.84 10.31 -10.62
C GLU A 198 19.56 11.23 -11.82
N VAL A 199 18.35 11.18 -12.37
CA VAL A 199 17.99 11.94 -13.56
C VAL A 199 16.96 13.02 -13.26
N ILE A 200 15.79 12.67 -12.72
CA ILE A 200 14.67 13.61 -12.58
C ILE A 200 14.87 14.56 -11.39
N LEU A 201 15.16 14.05 -10.22
CA LEU A 201 15.28 14.84 -9.00
C LEU A 201 16.38 15.91 -9.08
N PRO A 202 17.60 15.65 -9.62
CA PRO A 202 18.64 16.67 -9.72
C PRO A 202 18.30 17.85 -10.63
N GLN A 203 17.37 17.68 -11.58
CA GLN A 203 16.94 18.77 -12.47
C GLN A 203 16.16 19.86 -11.75
N MET A 204 15.54 19.54 -10.62
CA MET A 204 14.67 20.43 -9.86
C MET A 204 15.37 21.17 -8.72
N ASN A 205 16.67 21.17 -8.67
CA ASN A 205 17.44 21.77 -7.56
C ASN A 205 17.54 23.30 -7.64
N VAL A 206 17.00 23.94 -8.68
CA VAL A 206 17.06 25.39 -8.85
C VAL A 206 15.67 25.99 -8.70
N PRO A 207 15.45 26.83 -7.68
CA PRO A 207 14.17 27.50 -7.49
C PRO A 207 13.92 28.52 -8.60
N ARG A 208 12.65 28.80 -8.88
CA ARG A 208 12.24 29.90 -9.77
C ARG A 208 12.64 31.24 -9.13
N ARG A 209 12.99 32.19 -9.95
CA ARG A 209 13.18 33.57 -9.52
C ARG A 209 12.06 34.44 -10.07
N GLU A 210 11.64 35.40 -9.28
CA GLU A 210 10.73 36.45 -9.71
C GLU A 210 11.41 37.35 -10.76
N VAL A 211 10.64 38.24 -11.39
CA VAL A 211 11.14 39.13 -12.45
C VAL A 211 12.26 40.05 -11.93
N ASP A 212 12.23 40.41 -10.66
CA ASP A 212 13.25 41.21 -9.98
C ASP A 212 14.47 40.40 -9.51
N GLY A 213 14.47 39.07 -9.73
CA GLY A 213 15.52 38.16 -9.32
C GLY A 213 15.39 37.62 -7.89
N SER A 214 14.40 38.07 -7.12
CA SER A 214 14.12 37.56 -5.76
C SER A 214 13.56 36.16 -5.78
N LEU A 215 13.53 35.49 -4.60
CA LEU A 215 12.86 34.21 -4.39
C LEU A 215 11.56 34.45 -3.63
N ASN A 216 10.46 33.85 -4.09
CA ASN A 216 9.22 33.86 -3.34
C ASN A 216 9.23 32.71 -2.31
N PRO A 217 9.25 33.02 -1.00
CA PRO A 217 9.30 31.99 0.05
C PRO A 217 8.01 31.16 0.15
N GLU A 218 6.90 31.64 -0.36
CA GLU A 218 5.61 30.93 -0.34
C GLU A 218 5.41 30.01 -1.55
N GLU A 219 6.25 30.12 -2.58
CA GLU A 219 6.16 29.27 -3.75
C GLU A 219 6.77 27.89 -3.46
N PRO A 220 6.03 26.79 -3.70
CA PRO A 220 6.56 25.45 -3.51
C PRO A 220 7.77 25.16 -4.42
N VAL A 221 8.97 25.08 -3.85
CA VAL A 221 10.21 24.77 -4.58
C VAL A 221 10.21 23.33 -5.04
N ALA A 222 10.59 23.08 -6.29
CA ALA A 222 10.72 21.74 -6.86
C ALA A 222 9.43 20.91 -6.72
N SER A 223 8.29 21.50 -7.05
CA SER A 223 7.00 20.81 -6.89
C SER A 223 6.88 19.59 -7.82
N GLN A 224 6.36 18.48 -7.30
CA GLN A 224 6.27 17.21 -7.98
C GLN A 224 4.85 16.66 -7.93
N THR A 225 4.32 16.31 -9.10
CA THR A 225 3.02 15.67 -9.23
C THR A 225 3.20 14.27 -9.80
N PHE A 226 2.86 13.26 -9.02
CA PHE A 226 2.92 11.85 -9.41
C PHE A 226 1.51 11.39 -9.81
N ILE A 227 1.33 10.99 -11.06
CA ILE A 227 0.06 10.45 -11.54
C ILE A 227 0.26 9.04 -12.10
N THR A 228 -0.57 8.09 -11.68
CA THR A 228 -0.48 6.71 -12.14
C THR A 228 -1.79 5.94 -11.92
N THR A 229 -1.94 4.82 -12.59
CA THR A 229 -2.79 3.71 -12.15
C THR A 229 -2.04 2.87 -11.11
N ALA A 230 -2.76 2.14 -10.26
CA ALA A 230 -2.12 1.23 -9.33
C ALA A 230 -1.37 0.13 -10.09
N ALA A 231 -0.24 -0.28 -9.55
CA ALA A 231 0.63 -1.31 -10.11
C ALA A 231 0.99 -2.37 -9.06
N GLU A 232 2.15 -2.97 -9.18
CA GLU A 232 2.67 -3.93 -8.22
C GLU A 232 3.34 -3.21 -7.03
N LYS A 233 3.14 -3.72 -5.81
CA LYS A 233 3.78 -3.17 -4.59
C LYS A 233 5.30 -3.31 -4.58
N THR A 234 5.85 -4.08 -5.49
CA THR A 234 7.30 -4.27 -5.66
C THR A 234 7.98 -3.17 -6.47
N CYS A 235 7.21 -2.32 -7.17
CA CYS A 235 7.80 -1.20 -7.92
C CYS A 235 8.25 -0.08 -6.97
N PHE A 236 9.27 0.68 -7.38
CA PHE A 236 9.82 1.82 -6.64
C PHE A 236 8.72 2.81 -6.21
N MET A 237 7.78 3.10 -7.09
CA MET A 237 6.74 4.09 -6.84
C MET A 237 5.82 3.72 -5.67
N TYR A 238 5.63 2.44 -5.37
CA TYR A 238 4.83 2.05 -4.20
C TYR A 238 5.52 2.45 -2.89
N GLY A 239 6.83 2.22 -2.78
CA GLY A 239 7.63 2.68 -1.64
C GLY A 239 7.57 4.21 -1.50
N LYS A 240 7.71 4.92 -2.63
CA LYS A 240 7.59 6.39 -2.69
C LYS A 240 6.19 6.87 -2.30
N LEU A 241 5.12 6.18 -2.69
CA LEU A 241 3.75 6.49 -2.29
C LEU A 241 3.56 6.36 -0.77
N ILE A 242 4.12 5.33 -0.15
CA ILE A 242 4.06 5.16 1.32
C ILE A 242 4.82 6.30 2.02
N GLU A 243 6.00 6.68 1.53
CA GLU A 243 6.76 7.84 2.02
C GLU A 243 5.92 9.12 1.93
N LEU A 244 5.35 9.41 0.74
CA LEU A 244 4.51 10.58 0.53
C LEU A 244 3.25 10.58 1.42
N ALA A 245 2.63 9.42 1.61
CA ALA A 245 1.46 9.29 2.49
C ALA A 245 1.81 9.48 3.97
N THR A 246 2.98 9.03 4.40
CA THR A 246 3.50 9.25 5.76
C THR A 246 3.77 10.74 5.98
N ASN A 247 4.45 11.38 5.02
CA ASN A 247 4.75 12.80 5.09
C ASN A 247 3.48 13.67 5.00
N ALA A 248 2.44 13.25 4.31
CA ALA A 248 1.16 13.96 4.27
C ALA A 248 0.45 14.00 5.65
N VAL A 249 0.76 13.07 6.55
CA VAL A 249 0.29 13.11 7.95
C VAL A 249 1.15 14.04 8.80
N LEU A 250 2.48 14.07 8.55
CA LEU A 250 3.43 14.86 9.33
C LEU A 250 3.49 16.31 8.86
N HIS A 251 3.35 16.56 7.55
CA HIS A 251 3.49 17.84 6.87
C HIS A 251 2.32 18.06 5.91
N PRO A 252 1.08 18.20 6.42
CA PRO A 252 -0.13 18.30 5.59
C PRO A 252 -0.18 19.55 4.71
N GLU A 253 0.65 20.55 4.97
CA GLU A 253 0.80 21.78 4.17
C GLU A 253 1.60 21.56 2.88
N GLU A 254 2.51 20.59 2.85
CA GLU A 254 3.37 20.33 1.68
C GLU A 254 2.92 19.13 0.83
N TYR A 255 2.23 18.15 1.42
CA TYR A 255 1.93 16.86 0.80
C TYR A 255 0.43 16.62 0.66
N PHE A 256 0.02 16.14 -0.51
CA PHE A 256 -1.34 15.70 -0.76
C PHE A 256 -1.35 14.37 -1.51
N VAL A 257 -1.93 13.33 -0.88
CA VAL A 257 -1.99 11.98 -1.43
C VAL A 257 -3.42 11.49 -1.44
N TRP A 258 -3.88 11.00 -2.59
CA TRP A 258 -5.22 10.45 -2.72
C TRP A 258 -5.33 9.38 -3.80
N GLY A 259 -6.46 8.65 -3.78
CA GLY A 259 -6.78 7.63 -4.76
C GLY A 259 -8.25 7.65 -5.14
N LEU A 260 -8.54 7.36 -6.40
CA LEU A 260 -9.89 7.26 -6.95
C LEU A 260 -10.09 5.94 -7.68
N ASP A 261 -11.13 5.21 -7.32
CA ASP A 261 -11.53 3.98 -8.02
C ASP A 261 -12.61 4.25 -9.10
N TYR A 262 -13.00 3.20 -9.82
CA TYR A 262 -13.95 3.24 -10.93
C TYR A 262 -15.32 3.83 -10.58
N ARG A 263 -15.71 3.86 -9.30
CA ARG A 263 -17.01 4.39 -8.87
C ARG A 263 -17.13 5.88 -9.14
N VAL A 264 -16.01 6.61 -9.09
CA VAL A 264 -16.00 8.04 -9.36
C VAL A 264 -16.27 8.33 -10.84
N PRO A 265 -15.50 7.82 -11.82
CA PRO A 265 -15.82 8.06 -13.22
C PRO A 265 -17.17 7.45 -13.66
N VAL A 266 -17.64 6.38 -13.02
CA VAL A 266 -19.00 5.85 -13.26
C VAL A 266 -20.06 6.85 -12.77
N HIS A 267 -19.88 7.45 -11.60
CA HIS A 267 -20.82 8.46 -11.05
C HIS A 267 -20.98 9.66 -11.98
N TYR A 268 -19.89 10.10 -12.61
CA TYR A 268 -19.89 11.22 -13.54
C TYR A 268 -20.16 10.84 -14.99
N GLY A 269 -20.52 9.59 -15.29
CA GLY A 269 -20.82 9.12 -16.64
C GLY A 269 -19.62 9.02 -17.59
N LEU A 270 -18.38 9.11 -17.06
CA LEU A 270 -17.15 8.97 -17.85
C LEU A 270 -16.78 7.51 -18.14
N LEU A 271 -17.35 6.58 -17.39
CA LEU A 271 -17.09 5.16 -17.50
C LEU A 271 -18.40 4.37 -17.42
N SER A 272 -18.61 3.45 -18.35
CA SER A 272 -19.83 2.61 -18.37
C SER A 272 -19.74 1.51 -17.33
N LYS A 273 -20.65 1.54 -16.33
CA LYS A 273 -20.80 0.46 -15.35
C LYS A 273 -21.13 -0.88 -16.01
N LYS A 274 -21.98 -0.85 -17.05
CA LYS A 274 -22.37 -2.06 -17.78
C LYS A 274 -21.17 -2.79 -18.38
N LEU A 275 -20.26 -2.05 -19.04
CA LEU A 275 -19.05 -2.64 -19.62
C LEU A 275 -18.11 -3.21 -18.55
N LEU A 276 -18.00 -2.57 -17.39
CA LEU A 276 -17.23 -3.10 -16.27
C LEU A 276 -17.81 -4.40 -15.72
N ASP A 277 -19.14 -4.45 -15.58
CA ASP A 277 -19.83 -5.65 -15.14
C ASP A 277 -19.67 -6.80 -16.14
N GLU A 278 -19.77 -6.53 -17.44
CA GLU A 278 -19.51 -7.51 -18.52
C GLU A 278 -18.08 -8.05 -18.49
N GLN A 279 -17.08 -7.19 -18.27
CA GLN A 279 -15.68 -7.62 -18.11
C GLN A 279 -15.48 -8.58 -16.94
N ARG A 280 -16.20 -8.41 -15.83
CA ARG A 280 -16.15 -9.30 -14.66
C ARG A 280 -16.64 -10.72 -14.93
N TYR A 281 -17.53 -10.89 -15.91
CA TYR A 281 -18.04 -12.20 -16.34
C TYR A 281 -17.25 -12.84 -17.48
N SER A 282 -16.23 -12.15 -17.99
CA SER A 282 -15.36 -12.68 -19.05
C SER A 282 -14.51 -13.86 -18.57
N SER A 283 -14.31 -14.84 -19.41
CA SER A 283 -13.40 -15.97 -19.14
C SER A 283 -11.92 -15.54 -18.98
N THR A 284 -11.57 -14.35 -19.47
CA THR A 284 -10.23 -13.75 -19.33
C THR A 284 -10.13 -12.81 -18.15
N PHE A 285 -11.15 -12.73 -17.29
CA PHE A 285 -11.15 -11.86 -16.11
C PHE A 285 -10.01 -12.21 -15.15
N SER A 286 -9.27 -11.18 -14.74
CA SER A 286 -8.24 -11.26 -13.72
C SER A 286 -8.61 -10.33 -12.57
N GLU A 287 -8.80 -10.88 -11.40
CA GLU A 287 -9.13 -10.11 -10.18
C GLU A 287 -8.02 -9.11 -9.83
N ASP A 288 -6.75 -9.51 -9.97
CA ASP A 288 -5.60 -8.64 -9.75
C ASP A 288 -5.52 -7.48 -10.75
N SER A 289 -5.80 -7.76 -12.04
CA SER A 289 -5.86 -6.71 -13.06
C SER A 289 -7.00 -5.75 -12.80
N PHE A 290 -8.16 -6.25 -12.42
CA PHE A 290 -9.31 -5.40 -12.05
C PHE A 290 -9.01 -4.58 -10.78
N ALA A 291 -8.33 -5.16 -9.80
CA ALA A 291 -7.90 -4.46 -8.59
C ALA A 291 -6.98 -3.28 -8.93
N ARG A 292 -5.99 -3.47 -9.80
CA ARG A 292 -5.07 -2.40 -10.22
C ARG A 292 -5.77 -1.36 -11.11
N GLU A 293 -6.34 -1.82 -12.22
CA GLU A 293 -6.82 -0.92 -13.28
C GLU A 293 -8.13 -0.21 -12.94
N SER A 294 -9.04 -0.87 -12.20
CA SER A 294 -10.35 -0.33 -11.88
C SER A 294 -10.50 0.12 -10.45
N MET A 295 -9.94 -0.61 -9.48
CA MET A 295 -10.13 -0.31 -8.06
C MET A 295 -9.01 0.54 -7.45
N SER A 296 -7.97 0.89 -8.22
CA SER A 296 -6.80 1.65 -7.75
C SER A 296 -6.11 1.01 -6.54
N ILE A 297 -6.06 -0.33 -6.52
CA ILE A 297 -5.42 -1.11 -5.47
C ILE A 297 -4.07 -1.62 -5.97
N TRP A 298 -3.02 -1.31 -5.23
CA TRP A 298 -1.71 -1.86 -5.46
C TRP A 298 -1.68 -3.34 -5.06
N THR A 299 -1.22 -4.20 -5.96
CA THR A 299 -1.22 -5.66 -5.75
C THR A 299 0.20 -6.17 -5.51
N GLY A 300 0.32 -7.32 -4.80
CA GLY A 300 1.61 -7.87 -4.39
C GLY A 300 2.25 -8.83 -5.40
N ASN A 301 1.80 -8.88 -6.65
CA ASN A 301 2.29 -9.88 -7.61
C ASN A 301 3.64 -9.49 -8.21
N SER A 302 4.72 -10.12 -7.76
CA SER A 302 6.00 -10.13 -8.47
C SER A 302 6.16 -11.44 -9.24
N LYS A 303 6.78 -11.38 -10.44
CA LYS A 303 7.18 -12.58 -11.20
C LYS A 303 8.21 -13.44 -10.46
N GLU A 304 8.95 -12.82 -9.53
CA GLU A 304 9.96 -13.49 -8.70
C GLU A 304 9.39 -14.05 -7.41
N ALA A 305 8.11 -13.79 -7.10
CA ALA A 305 7.51 -14.20 -5.83
C ALA A 305 7.53 -15.74 -5.68
N TRP A 306 7.97 -16.17 -4.51
CA TRP A 306 8.03 -17.61 -4.16
C TRP A 306 6.65 -18.23 -4.09
N PHE A 307 5.65 -17.48 -3.60
CA PHE A 307 4.27 -17.95 -3.52
C PHE A 307 3.45 -17.49 -4.72
N ASP A 308 2.61 -18.36 -5.26
CA ASP A 308 1.58 -17.97 -6.21
C ASP A 308 0.45 -17.21 -5.47
N SER A 309 0.29 -15.94 -5.81
CA SER A 309 -0.73 -15.06 -5.23
C SER A 309 -2.16 -15.59 -5.43
N LYS A 310 -2.44 -16.27 -6.56
CA LYS A 310 -3.75 -16.90 -6.79
C LYS A 310 -4.00 -18.03 -5.80
N LEU A 311 -2.96 -18.81 -5.49
CA LEU A 311 -3.03 -19.87 -4.50
C LEU A 311 -3.26 -19.30 -3.11
N LEU A 312 -2.53 -18.25 -2.71
CA LEU A 312 -2.72 -17.57 -1.42
C LEU A 312 -4.15 -17.02 -1.28
N ASN A 313 -4.66 -16.35 -2.32
CA ASN A 313 -6.01 -15.81 -2.30
C ASN A 313 -7.09 -16.89 -2.21
N ARG A 314 -6.91 -18.06 -2.83
CA ARG A 314 -7.82 -19.21 -2.68
C ARG A 314 -7.88 -19.72 -1.24
N ARG A 315 -6.81 -19.55 -0.45
CA ARG A 315 -6.75 -19.96 0.96
C ARG A 315 -7.43 -18.94 1.89
N ARG A 316 -7.77 -17.76 1.43
CA ARG A 316 -8.45 -16.69 2.19
C ARG A 316 -9.97 -16.92 2.26
N CYS A 317 -10.39 -17.99 2.89
CA CYS A 317 -11.80 -18.42 2.92
C CYS A 317 -12.50 -18.25 4.27
N LEU A 318 -11.78 -17.87 5.35
CA LEU A 318 -12.37 -17.76 6.69
C LEU A 318 -13.05 -16.40 6.86
N LEU A 319 -14.38 -16.40 6.84
CA LEU A 319 -15.20 -15.18 7.00
C LEU A 319 -15.32 -14.73 8.46
N LYS A 320 -15.09 -15.64 9.42
CA LYS A 320 -15.23 -15.35 10.86
C LYS A 320 -13.88 -15.47 11.54
N CYS A 321 -13.42 -14.36 12.12
CA CYS A 321 -12.34 -14.31 13.08
C CYS A 321 -12.85 -14.85 14.44
N GLU A 322 -12.16 -15.79 15.05
CA GLU A 322 -12.44 -16.27 16.41
C GLU A 322 -11.55 -15.51 17.38
N ARG A 323 -12.12 -14.83 18.37
CA ARG A 323 -11.40 -14.00 19.36
C ARG A 323 -11.15 -14.71 20.68
N LYS A 324 -11.67 -15.91 20.84
CA LYS A 324 -11.44 -16.83 21.96
C LYS A 324 -11.64 -18.27 21.49
N ALA A 325 -11.12 -19.22 22.26
CA ALA A 325 -11.35 -20.63 22.00
C ALA A 325 -12.85 -20.98 21.98
N GLN A 326 -13.25 -21.92 21.16
CA GLN A 326 -14.60 -22.48 21.21
C GLN A 326 -14.74 -23.39 22.42
N GLU A 327 -15.81 -23.24 23.16
CA GLU A 327 -16.11 -24.04 24.34
C GLU A 327 -16.46 -25.50 23.97
N ASN A 328 -17.21 -25.68 22.90
CA ASN A 328 -17.64 -27.00 22.39
C ASN A 328 -17.33 -27.12 20.89
N PRO A 329 -16.10 -27.44 20.48
CA PRO A 329 -15.78 -27.68 19.08
C PRO A 329 -16.44 -28.97 18.59
N LEU A 330 -16.87 -28.99 17.31
CA LEU A 330 -17.45 -30.17 16.67
C LEU A 330 -16.53 -31.39 16.70
N ASN A 331 -15.22 -31.18 16.61
CA ASN A 331 -14.21 -32.22 16.83
C ASN A 331 -13.58 -32.00 18.20
N PRO A 332 -13.75 -32.91 19.17
CA PRO A 332 -13.24 -32.77 20.54
C PRO A 332 -11.71 -32.74 20.60
N ASP A 333 -11.01 -33.28 19.60
CA ASP A 333 -9.56 -33.25 19.52
C ASP A 333 -9.01 -31.91 18.98
N THR A 334 -9.90 -30.92 18.70
CA THR A 334 -9.51 -29.57 18.28
C THR A 334 -8.64 -28.91 19.33
N PHE A 335 -7.54 -28.30 18.91
CA PHE A 335 -6.65 -27.55 19.79
C PHE A 335 -6.18 -26.26 19.12
N TYR A 336 -5.57 -25.38 19.92
CA TYR A 336 -5.04 -24.11 19.47
C TYR A 336 -3.52 -24.09 19.63
N VAL A 337 -2.85 -23.35 18.72
CA VAL A 337 -1.43 -23.03 18.77
C VAL A 337 -1.29 -21.54 18.56
N VAL A 338 -0.50 -20.89 19.44
CA VAL A 338 -0.13 -19.49 19.32
C VAL A 338 1.34 -19.43 18.90
N ALA A 339 1.66 -18.63 17.90
CA ALA A 339 3.04 -18.45 17.45
C ALA A 339 3.38 -16.97 17.41
N ILE A 340 4.58 -16.62 17.83
CA ILE A 340 5.04 -15.25 18.05
C ILE A 340 6.40 -15.07 17.41
N ASP A 341 6.53 -14.03 16.58
CA ASP A 341 7.81 -13.53 16.08
C ASP A 341 8.05 -12.11 16.64
N VAL A 342 9.25 -11.86 17.15
CA VAL A 342 9.64 -10.59 17.78
C VAL A 342 10.54 -9.81 16.84
N ALA A 343 10.06 -8.65 16.34
CA ALA A 343 10.83 -7.82 15.41
C ALA A 343 12.05 -7.15 16.07
N ARG A 344 13.13 -6.98 15.27
CA ARG A 344 14.40 -6.39 15.71
C ARG A 344 14.34 -4.88 15.92
N TYR A 345 13.53 -4.18 15.15
CA TYR A 345 13.38 -2.72 15.17
C TYR A 345 11.97 -2.39 15.64
N ASP A 346 11.73 -1.38 16.43
CA ASP A 346 10.43 -0.91 16.97
C ASP A 346 9.74 -1.80 18.03
N VAL A 347 10.38 -2.83 18.57
CA VAL A 347 9.84 -3.70 19.64
C VAL A 347 8.38 -4.10 19.40
N ASN A 348 8.12 -4.66 18.24
CA ASN A 348 6.81 -5.17 17.84
C ASN A 348 6.84 -6.70 17.85
N SER A 349 5.72 -7.34 18.19
CA SER A 349 5.58 -8.80 18.07
C SER A 349 4.39 -9.14 17.21
N ALA A 350 4.60 -9.97 16.20
CA ALA A 350 3.53 -10.54 15.40
C ALA A 350 3.02 -11.81 16.08
N ILE A 351 1.70 -11.90 16.30
CA ILE A 351 1.05 -13.02 16.97
C ILE A 351 0.05 -13.68 16.05
N ALA A 352 0.27 -14.95 15.75
CA ALA A 352 -0.60 -15.79 14.94
C ALA A 352 -1.28 -16.85 15.80
N VAL A 353 -2.60 -16.96 15.70
CA VAL A 353 -3.38 -17.98 16.42
C VAL A 353 -3.99 -18.95 15.44
N PHE A 354 -3.63 -20.21 15.58
CA PHE A 354 -4.13 -21.30 14.80
C PHE A 354 -5.16 -22.13 15.57
N LYS A 355 -6.28 -22.43 14.92
CA LYS A 355 -7.20 -23.49 15.30
C LYS A 355 -6.86 -24.71 14.46
N VAL A 356 -6.51 -25.79 15.11
CA VAL A 356 -6.05 -27.04 14.51
C VAL A 356 -7.13 -28.10 14.72
N ILE A 357 -7.62 -28.65 13.62
CA ILE A 357 -8.63 -29.71 13.63
C ILE A 357 -7.97 -30.98 13.08
N PRO A 358 -7.68 -31.98 13.95
CA PRO A 358 -7.11 -33.24 13.52
C PRO A 358 -7.98 -33.97 12.49
N GLY A 359 -7.37 -34.36 11.38
CA GLY A 359 -8.00 -35.17 10.33
C GLY A 359 -7.43 -36.60 10.30
N LYS A 360 -7.94 -37.41 9.40
CA LYS A 360 -7.48 -38.80 9.26
C LYS A 360 -6.04 -38.91 8.72
N GLU A 361 -5.69 -38.05 7.76
CA GLU A 361 -4.40 -38.02 7.06
C GLU A 361 -3.67 -36.72 7.23
N VAL A 362 -4.39 -35.59 7.17
CA VAL A 362 -3.87 -34.23 7.26
C VAL A 362 -4.71 -33.44 8.26
N PHE A 363 -4.07 -32.59 9.05
CA PHE A 363 -4.77 -31.67 9.94
C PHE A 363 -5.24 -30.43 9.18
N SER A 364 -6.46 -29.95 9.47
CA SER A 364 -6.92 -28.66 8.99
C SER A 364 -6.40 -27.56 9.91
N LYS A 365 -5.64 -26.61 9.36
CA LYS A 365 -5.00 -25.52 10.09
C LYS A 365 -5.67 -24.20 9.68
N LYS A 366 -6.34 -23.54 10.61
CA LYS A 366 -7.07 -22.30 10.36
C LYS A 366 -6.36 -21.17 11.10
N LEU A 367 -5.79 -20.21 10.37
CA LEU A 367 -5.32 -18.95 10.97
C LEU A 367 -6.55 -18.10 11.31
N ILE A 368 -6.99 -18.17 12.57
CA ILE A 368 -8.25 -17.56 13.03
C ILE A 368 -8.09 -16.16 13.61
N TYR A 369 -6.86 -15.78 13.95
CA TYR A 369 -6.51 -14.47 14.50
C TYR A 369 -5.06 -14.12 14.19
N LEU A 370 -4.84 -12.88 13.83
CA LEU A 370 -3.51 -12.33 13.57
C LEU A 370 -3.47 -10.88 14.03
N GLU A 371 -2.47 -10.54 14.82
CA GLU A 371 -2.28 -9.20 15.41
C GLU A 371 -0.80 -8.85 15.50
N VAL A 372 -0.50 -7.55 15.50
CA VAL A 372 0.83 -7.03 15.86
C VAL A 372 0.70 -6.22 17.13
N ILE A 373 1.45 -6.61 18.14
CA ILE A 373 1.54 -5.93 19.42
C ILE A 373 2.70 -4.93 19.39
N HIS A 374 2.41 -3.70 19.74
CA HIS A 374 3.37 -2.63 19.87
C HIS A 374 3.67 -2.38 21.36
N GLY A 375 4.92 -2.14 21.70
CA GLY A 375 5.33 -1.77 23.04
C GLY A 375 6.84 -1.89 23.24
N ALA A 376 7.43 -0.87 23.84
CA ALA A 376 8.89 -0.79 24.03
C ALA A 376 9.42 -1.75 25.10
N ASN A 377 8.56 -2.22 26.01
CA ASN A 377 8.96 -3.04 27.14
C ASN A 377 8.27 -4.41 27.10
N PHE A 378 9.07 -5.48 27.14
CA PHE A 378 8.53 -6.84 27.11
C PHE A 378 7.70 -7.16 28.35
N ILE A 379 8.16 -6.77 29.55
CA ILE A 379 7.51 -7.13 30.80
C ILE A 379 6.19 -6.38 30.99
N THR A 380 6.17 -5.07 30.70
CA THR A 380 5.03 -4.21 31.00
C THR A 380 4.02 -4.05 29.87
N ASP A 381 4.47 -4.22 28.63
CA ASP A 381 3.65 -3.89 27.45
C ASP A 381 3.27 -5.13 26.63
N GLN A 382 4.21 -6.05 26.39
CA GLN A 382 3.98 -7.18 25.51
C GLN A 382 3.54 -8.45 26.23
N ALA A 383 4.25 -8.87 27.31
CA ALA A 383 3.93 -10.09 28.02
C ALA A 383 2.48 -10.13 28.56
N PRO A 384 1.91 -9.04 29.14
CA PRO A 384 0.52 -9.06 29.59
C PRO A 384 -0.46 -9.33 28.44
N LYS A 385 -0.26 -8.71 27.27
CA LYS A 385 -1.12 -8.92 26.08
C LYS A 385 -1.02 -10.35 25.56
N ILE A 386 0.19 -10.91 25.51
CA ILE A 386 0.41 -12.30 25.08
C ILE A 386 -0.25 -13.27 26.07
N LYS A 387 -0.07 -13.06 27.37
CA LYS A 387 -0.69 -13.89 28.41
C LYS A 387 -2.21 -13.82 28.38
N LYS A 388 -2.78 -12.66 28.05
CA LYS A 388 -4.22 -12.52 27.81
C LYS A 388 -4.68 -13.37 26.62
N ILE A 389 -3.92 -13.39 25.52
CA ILE A 389 -4.19 -14.26 24.38
C ILE A 389 -4.12 -15.74 24.78
N ILE A 390 -3.14 -16.13 25.61
CA ILE A 390 -3.04 -17.49 26.15
C ILE A 390 -4.29 -17.86 26.95
N GLN A 391 -4.79 -16.99 27.82
CA GLN A 391 -6.01 -17.23 28.59
C GLN A 391 -7.25 -17.35 27.70
N LEU A 392 -7.36 -16.50 26.66
CA LEU A 392 -8.51 -16.51 25.74
C LEU A 392 -8.56 -17.77 24.87
N TYR A 393 -7.43 -18.25 24.37
CA TYR A 393 -7.40 -19.37 23.44
C TYR A 393 -7.01 -20.70 24.09
N LYS A 394 -6.45 -20.70 25.30
CA LYS A 394 -5.99 -21.89 26.02
C LYS A 394 -5.19 -22.83 25.10
N PRO A 395 -4.13 -22.32 24.47
CA PRO A 395 -3.41 -23.07 23.46
C PRO A 395 -2.74 -24.30 24.05
N ARG A 396 -2.62 -25.35 23.24
CA ARG A 396 -1.79 -26.51 23.58
C ARG A 396 -0.32 -26.13 23.70
N GLU A 397 0.11 -25.21 22.85
CA GLU A 397 1.50 -24.75 22.79
C GLU A 397 1.56 -23.31 22.31
N VAL A 398 2.54 -22.57 22.85
CA VAL A 398 2.95 -21.23 22.42
C VAL A 398 4.35 -21.35 21.84
N VAL A 399 4.57 -20.90 20.61
CA VAL A 399 5.86 -20.96 19.92
C VAL A 399 6.46 -19.56 19.89
N ILE A 400 7.67 -19.39 20.39
CA ILE A 400 8.42 -18.13 20.37
C ILE A 400 9.80 -18.40 19.80
N ASP A 401 10.27 -17.58 18.85
CA ASP A 401 11.67 -17.61 18.43
C ASP A 401 12.52 -16.88 19.48
N GLY A 402 13.24 -17.66 20.30
CA GLY A 402 14.09 -17.16 21.39
C GLY A 402 15.41 -16.54 20.94
N ASN A 403 15.69 -16.44 19.62
CA ASN A 403 16.92 -15.81 19.14
C ASN A 403 16.87 -14.29 19.31
N GLY A 404 17.98 -13.69 19.72
CA GLY A 404 18.15 -12.26 19.81
C GLY A 404 17.11 -11.59 20.74
N MET A 405 16.22 -10.77 20.21
CA MET A 405 15.19 -10.06 20.99
C MET A 405 14.16 -10.99 21.63
N GLY A 406 13.95 -12.17 21.06
CA GLY A 406 13.03 -13.16 21.61
C GLY A 406 13.41 -13.68 22.99
N ALA A 407 14.71 -13.72 23.34
CA ALA A 407 15.18 -14.08 24.67
C ALA A 407 14.59 -13.16 25.75
N GLY A 408 14.57 -11.84 25.51
CA GLY A 408 13.97 -10.88 26.45
C GLY A 408 12.45 -11.05 26.62
N LEU A 409 11.76 -11.52 25.59
CA LEU A 409 10.34 -11.87 25.73
C LEU A 409 10.17 -13.16 26.54
N LEU A 410 11.03 -14.18 26.34
CA LEU A 410 11.00 -15.41 27.15
C LEU A 410 11.22 -15.10 28.64
N ASP A 411 12.20 -14.23 28.99
CA ASP A 411 12.42 -13.75 30.34
C ASP A 411 11.17 -13.08 30.93
N ALA A 412 10.45 -12.30 30.13
CA ALA A 412 9.22 -11.63 30.56
C ALA A 412 8.03 -12.59 30.72
N MET A 413 8.02 -13.71 30.00
CA MET A 413 6.93 -14.69 30.11
C MET A 413 7.01 -15.53 31.38
N VAL A 414 8.22 -15.83 31.89
CA VAL A 414 8.43 -16.71 33.07
C VAL A 414 8.21 -16.00 34.41
N VAL A 415 7.91 -14.70 34.41
CA VAL A 415 7.51 -13.96 35.59
C VAL A 415 6.03 -13.59 35.53
N PRO A 416 5.31 -13.50 36.67
CA PRO A 416 3.94 -12.97 36.68
C PRO A 416 3.92 -11.52 36.13
N SER A 417 2.82 -11.13 35.52
CA SER A 417 2.64 -9.77 35.00
C SER A 417 1.20 -9.30 35.16
N PHE A 418 0.95 -8.01 35.02
CA PHE A 418 -0.39 -7.42 35.09
C PHE A 418 -0.61 -6.42 33.94
N ASP A 419 -1.86 -6.30 33.50
CA ASP A 419 -2.26 -5.26 32.56
C ASP A 419 -2.45 -3.94 33.30
N LYS A 420 -1.63 -2.94 32.99
CA LYS A 420 -1.69 -1.61 33.62
C LYS A 420 -3.02 -0.89 33.42
N THR A 421 -3.73 -1.22 32.34
CA THR A 421 -5.00 -0.56 31.96
C THR A 421 -6.18 -1.17 32.71
N THR A 422 -6.21 -2.51 32.83
CA THR A 422 -7.34 -3.24 33.40
C THR A 422 -7.08 -3.72 34.81
N GLY A 423 -5.82 -3.75 35.28
CA GLY A 423 -5.41 -4.33 36.54
C GLY A 423 -5.47 -5.88 36.57
N GLU A 424 -5.73 -6.53 35.44
CA GLU A 424 -5.81 -7.99 35.35
C GLU A 424 -4.43 -8.62 35.57
N GLU A 425 -4.33 -9.60 36.44
CA GLU A 425 -3.09 -10.32 36.77
C GLU A 425 -2.97 -11.59 35.90
N PHE A 426 -1.75 -11.87 35.45
CA PHE A 426 -1.44 -13.05 34.65
C PHE A 426 -0.33 -13.88 35.28
N PRO A 427 -0.46 -15.21 35.32
CA PRO A 427 0.55 -16.10 35.85
C PRO A 427 1.81 -16.13 35.00
N ALA A 428 2.88 -16.70 35.55
CA ALA A 428 4.05 -17.10 34.78
C ALA A 428 3.72 -18.27 33.81
N TYR A 429 4.32 -18.22 32.61
CA TYR A 429 4.32 -19.32 31.65
C TYR A 429 5.74 -19.71 31.34
N PHE A 430 6.06 -20.98 31.43
CA PHE A 430 7.41 -21.51 31.34
C PHE A 430 7.68 -22.18 29.99
N VAL A 431 8.96 -22.25 29.65
CA VAL A 431 9.45 -22.97 28.47
C VAL A 431 9.67 -24.43 28.84
N PHE A 432 9.21 -25.36 28.01
CA PHE A 432 9.38 -26.78 28.33
C PHE A 432 10.60 -27.42 27.68
N ASN A 433 11.19 -26.81 26.66
CA ASN A 433 12.29 -27.35 25.85
C ASN A 433 13.63 -26.61 26.00
N ASP A 434 13.74 -25.63 26.90
CA ASP A 434 14.98 -24.89 27.17
C ASP A 434 15.31 -24.92 28.67
N GLU A 435 16.58 -25.22 29.04
CA GLU A 435 17.03 -25.40 30.44
C GLU A 435 16.92 -24.14 31.29
N ASN A 436 17.06 -22.96 30.66
CA ASN A 436 17.10 -21.67 31.38
C ASN A 436 15.72 -21.20 31.88
N HIS A 437 14.65 -21.68 31.24
CA HIS A 437 13.29 -21.18 31.47
C HIS A 437 12.30 -22.25 31.92
N LEU A 438 12.81 -23.38 32.44
CA LEU A 438 11.99 -24.49 32.94
C LEU A 438 11.13 -24.06 34.15
N PRO A 439 9.99 -24.72 34.40
CA PRO A 439 9.20 -24.50 35.59
C PRO A 439 9.96 -24.89 36.86
N PRO A 440 9.63 -24.26 38.02
CA PRO A 440 10.27 -24.57 39.29
C PRO A 440 10.27 -26.07 39.62
N GLY A 441 11.43 -26.59 40.05
CA GLY A 441 11.60 -27.99 40.40
C GLY A 441 11.90 -28.94 39.25
N LYS A 442 11.88 -28.49 37.99
CA LYS A 442 12.25 -29.29 36.85
C LYS A 442 13.71 -29.01 36.43
N LYS A 443 14.48 -30.08 36.15
CA LYS A 443 15.91 -29.97 35.80
C LYS A 443 16.21 -30.32 34.35
N THR A 444 15.29 -31.00 33.67
CA THR A 444 15.49 -31.49 32.28
C THR A 444 14.39 -30.99 31.35
N PRO A 445 14.73 -30.55 30.14
CA PRO A 445 13.76 -30.20 29.12
C PRO A 445 12.83 -31.37 28.75
N SER A 446 11.66 -31.04 28.23
CA SER A 446 10.66 -31.99 27.75
C SER A 446 10.46 -31.82 26.24
N GLU A 447 10.07 -32.89 25.57
CA GLU A 447 9.65 -32.82 24.16
C GLU A 447 8.22 -32.28 23.97
N GLU A 448 7.42 -32.29 25.04
CA GLU A 448 6.00 -31.90 25.02
C GLU A 448 5.66 -30.91 26.13
N PRO A 449 4.63 -30.08 25.91
CA PRO A 449 4.12 -29.17 26.93
C PRO A 449 3.70 -29.88 28.21
N ILE A 450 3.83 -29.17 29.35
CA ILE A 450 3.40 -29.62 30.67
C ILE A 450 2.37 -28.61 31.20
N PRO A 451 1.10 -28.71 30.78
CA PRO A 451 0.07 -27.73 31.15
C PRO A 451 -0.16 -27.57 32.65
N SER A 452 -0.01 -28.65 33.43
CA SER A 452 -0.16 -28.61 34.87
C SER A 452 0.85 -27.70 35.59
N GLN A 453 1.95 -27.35 34.94
CA GLN A 453 3.00 -26.44 35.42
C GLN A 453 3.07 -25.14 34.61
N ASN A 454 2.06 -24.81 33.79
CA ASN A 454 2.09 -23.69 32.85
C ASN A 454 3.31 -23.69 31.90
N ALA A 455 3.95 -24.85 31.66
CA ALA A 455 5.09 -25.00 30.78
C ALA A 455 4.57 -25.38 29.37
N ILE A 456 4.11 -24.38 28.65
CA ILE A 456 3.49 -24.52 27.33
C ILE A 456 4.25 -23.76 26.24
N ILE A 457 5.33 -23.08 26.59
CA ILE A 457 6.11 -22.31 25.61
C ILE A 457 7.19 -23.22 25.00
N TYR A 458 7.27 -23.22 23.70
CA TYR A 458 8.32 -23.83 22.90
C TYR A 458 9.28 -22.74 22.40
N ASP A 459 10.52 -22.80 22.85
CA ASP A 459 11.60 -21.97 22.31
C ASP A 459 12.06 -22.55 20.97
N LEU A 460 11.70 -21.86 19.89
CA LEU A 460 12.13 -22.19 18.55
C LEU A 460 13.41 -21.41 18.24
N LYS A 461 14.54 -22.09 18.22
CA LYS A 461 15.81 -21.48 17.79
C LYS A 461 15.92 -21.56 16.27
N ALA A 462 15.30 -20.59 15.57
CA ALA A 462 15.39 -20.50 14.14
C ALA A 462 16.84 -20.19 13.71
N ASN A 463 17.47 -21.09 12.95
CA ASN A 463 18.87 -20.99 12.52
C ASN A 463 19.06 -21.49 11.09
N GLY A 464 20.27 -21.34 10.56
CA GLY A 464 20.60 -21.72 9.17
C GLY A 464 20.32 -23.19 8.83
N THR A 465 20.25 -24.08 9.82
CA THR A 465 19.96 -25.52 9.64
C THR A 465 18.45 -25.78 9.59
N ASN A 466 17.67 -25.10 10.42
CA ASN A 466 16.22 -25.34 10.55
C ASN A 466 15.38 -24.51 9.58
N ASN A 467 15.81 -23.29 9.25
CA ASN A 467 15.05 -22.36 8.41
C ASN A 467 14.66 -22.96 7.06
N PRO A 468 15.52 -23.65 6.31
CA PRO A 468 15.13 -24.27 5.04
C PRO A 468 13.99 -25.28 5.18
N LEU A 469 13.95 -26.03 6.28
CA LEU A 469 12.90 -27.01 6.57
C LEU A 469 11.59 -26.33 6.96
N ILE A 470 11.68 -25.25 7.75
CA ILE A 470 10.53 -24.43 8.16
C ILE A 470 9.89 -23.80 6.91
N HIS A 471 10.71 -23.22 6.02
CA HIS A 471 10.24 -22.65 4.76
C HIS A 471 9.59 -23.70 3.84
N ALA A 472 10.24 -24.86 3.63
CA ALA A 472 9.68 -25.94 2.84
C ALA A 472 8.32 -26.42 3.39
N ASN A 473 8.19 -26.47 4.71
CA ASN A 473 6.97 -26.91 5.39
C ASN A 473 5.78 -25.97 5.13
N ILE A 474 5.95 -24.66 5.29
CA ILE A 474 4.85 -23.70 5.04
C ILE A 474 4.41 -23.75 3.57
N PHE A 475 5.37 -23.81 2.64
CA PHE A 475 5.07 -23.93 1.21
C PHE A 475 4.23 -25.18 0.91
N ALA A 476 4.65 -26.33 1.39
CA ALA A 476 3.95 -27.61 1.20
C ALA A 476 2.53 -27.58 1.79
N GLN A 477 2.35 -27.00 2.97
CA GLN A 477 1.05 -26.92 3.64
C GLN A 477 0.07 -25.98 2.94
N ILE A 478 0.55 -24.89 2.34
CA ILE A 478 -0.27 -24.00 1.52
C ILE A 478 -0.64 -24.66 0.20
N ALA A 479 0.34 -25.31 -0.46
CA ALA A 479 0.14 -25.99 -1.73
C ALA A 479 -0.90 -27.11 -1.62
N ASN A 480 -0.81 -27.96 -0.57
CA ASN A 480 -1.75 -29.08 -0.37
C ASN A 480 -3.12 -28.65 0.20
N GLY A 481 -3.32 -27.39 0.51
CA GLY A 481 -4.62 -26.87 0.96
C GLY A 481 -4.98 -27.10 2.40
N SER A 482 -4.05 -27.54 3.24
CA SER A 482 -4.32 -27.79 4.66
C SER A 482 -4.41 -26.52 5.51
N VAL A 483 -3.97 -25.35 4.98
CA VAL A 483 -4.00 -24.05 5.64
C VAL A 483 -5.12 -23.18 5.07
N SER A 484 -5.84 -22.48 5.95
CA SER A 484 -6.85 -21.49 5.60
C SER A 484 -6.57 -20.18 6.32
N PHE A 485 -6.74 -19.06 5.61
CA PHE A 485 -6.54 -17.71 6.12
C PHE A 485 -7.86 -16.95 6.24
N LEU A 486 -7.87 -15.87 7.04
CA LEU A 486 -8.98 -14.93 7.10
C LEU A 486 -9.23 -14.29 5.73
N ALA A 487 -10.50 -14.10 5.40
CA ALA A 487 -10.94 -13.49 4.16
C ALA A 487 -10.40 -12.06 4.01
N HIS A 488 -10.49 -11.51 2.81
CA HIS A 488 -10.10 -10.13 2.58
C HIS A 488 -11.02 -9.17 3.36
N GLU A 489 -10.44 -8.17 4.04
CA GLU A 489 -11.16 -7.21 4.90
C GLU A 489 -12.31 -6.49 4.19
N ARG A 490 -12.21 -6.25 2.88
CA ARG A 490 -13.30 -5.66 2.08
C ARG A 490 -14.53 -6.54 2.04
N ILE A 491 -14.34 -7.83 1.75
CA ILE A 491 -15.45 -8.80 1.70
C ILE A 491 -16.16 -8.85 3.06
N VAL A 492 -15.37 -8.85 4.13
CA VAL A 492 -15.89 -8.88 5.50
C VAL A 492 -16.56 -7.56 5.85
N LYS A 493 -15.98 -6.42 5.47
CA LYS A 493 -16.57 -5.08 5.65
C LYS A 493 -17.91 -4.96 4.93
N ASP A 494 -17.98 -5.38 3.67
CA ASP A 494 -19.21 -5.32 2.89
C ASP A 494 -20.32 -6.18 3.52
N LYS A 495 -19.97 -7.40 3.95
CA LYS A 495 -20.89 -8.28 4.69
C LYS A 495 -21.31 -7.69 6.04
N LEU A 496 -20.39 -7.08 6.78
CA LEU A 496 -20.68 -6.42 8.06
C LEU A 496 -21.64 -5.25 7.86
N MET A 497 -21.39 -4.40 6.86
CA MET A 497 -22.22 -3.23 6.56
C MET A 497 -23.60 -3.59 6.02
N ALA A 498 -23.78 -4.77 5.46
CA ALA A 498 -25.09 -5.30 5.09
C ALA A 498 -25.94 -5.68 6.31
N THR A 499 -25.38 -5.76 7.52
CA THR A 499 -26.10 -6.08 8.75
C THR A 499 -26.50 -4.84 9.54
N LYS A 500 -27.68 -4.88 10.21
CA LYS A 500 -28.10 -3.80 11.13
C LYS A 500 -27.08 -3.55 12.25
N LYS A 501 -26.38 -4.60 12.72
CA LYS A 501 -25.33 -4.49 13.74
C LYS A 501 -24.14 -3.71 13.20
N GLY A 502 -23.65 -4.04 12.02
CA GLY A 502 -22.49 -3.38 11.42
C GLY A 502 -22.74 -1.89 11.12
N GLN A 503 -23.97 -1.55 10.69
CA GLN A 503 -24.36 -0.16 10.44
C GLN A 503 -24.35 0.70 11.71
N LYS A 504 -24.69 0.10 12.87
CA LYS A 504 -24.72 0.78 14.18
C LYS A 504 -23.35 0.86 14.87
N MET A 505 -22.34 0.12 14.39
CA MET A 505 -21.00 0.15 14.97
C MET A 505 -20.34 1.52 14.77
N THR A 506 -19.63 1.98 15.81
CA THR A 506 -18.74 3.16 15.68
C THR A 506 -17.63 2.88 14.68
N LEU A 507 -16.97 3.94 14.19
CA LEU A 507 -15.77 3.78 13.34
C LEU A 507 -14.66 3.00 14.06
N TYR A 508 -14.48 3.26 15.35
CA TYR A 508 -13.51 2.58 16.19
C TYR A 508 -13.81 1.08 16.32
N ASP A 509 -15.04 0.71 16.71
CA ASP A 509 -15.44 -0.71 16.85
C ASP A 509 -15.30 -1.47 15.53
N ARG A 510 -15.65 -0.81 14.43
CA ARG A 510 -15.52 -1.36 13.08
C ARG A 510 -14.05 -1.62 12.72
N ARG A 511 -13.17 -0.67 13.04
CA ARG A 511 -11.73 -0.82 12.84
C ARG A 511 -11.17 -1.98 13.69
N VAL A 512 -11.52 -2.04 14.96
CA VAL A 512 -11.14 -3.16 15.86
C VAL A 512 -11.65 -4.50 15.33
N TYR A 513 -12.89 -4.52 14.78
CA TYR A 513 -13.46 -5.74 14.19
C TYR A 513 -12.68 -6.21 12.97
N LEU A 514 -12.24 -5.29 12.09
CA LEU A 514 -11.57 -5.61 10.83
C LEU A 514 -10.07 -5.85 10.99
N LEU A 515 -9.46 -5.43 12.08
CA LEU A 515 -8.01 -5.48 12.30
C LEU A 515 -7.37 -6.86 11.99
N PRO A 516 -7.87 -8.02 12.45
CA PRO A 516 -7.25 -9.32 12.13
C PRO A 516 -7.29 -9.66 10.64
N TYR A 517 -8.29 -9.18 9.90
CA TYR A 517 -8.41 -9.36 8.45
C TYR A 517 -7.42 -8.48 7.70
N GLU A 518 -7.24 -7.22 8.14
CA GLU A 518 -6.22 -6.30 7.61
C GLU A 518 -4.82 -6.84 7.86
N MET A 519 -4.55 -7.38 9.07
CA MET A 519 -3.27 -8.03 9.38
C MET A 519 -3.01 -9.25 8.50
N THR A 520 -4.07 -10.01 8.18
CA THR A 520 -3.97 -11.14 7.23
C THR A 520 -3.68 -10.64 5.81
N SER A 521 -4.24 -9.52 5.37
CA SER A 521 -3.89 -8.94 4.06
C SER A 521 -2.42 -8.51 4.01
N ARG A 522 -1.91 -7.91 5.08
CA ARG A 522 -0.48 -7.58 5.20
C ARG A 522 0.42 -8.83 5.22
N LEU A 523 -0.03 -9.93 5.85
CA LEU A 523 0.66 -11.22 5.76
C LEU A 523 0.78 -11.70 4.31
N ILE A 524 -0.31 -11.62 3.54
CA ILE A 524 -0.28 -12.00 2.13
C ILE A 524 0.69 -11.09 1.33
N ASP A 525 0.75 -9.80 1.63
CA ASP A 525 1.72 -8.88 1.04
C ASP A 525 3.16 -9.27 1.40
N GLU A 526 3.44 -9.62 2.65
CA GLU A 526 4.75 -10.14 3.09
C GLU A 526 5.12 -11.41 2.32
N MET A 527 4.19 -12.37 2.18
CA MET A 527 4.41 -13.61 1.43
C MET A 527 4.68 -13.37 -0.06
N ASN A 528 3.98 -12.43 -0.68
CA ASN A 528 4.20 -12.03 -2.06
C ASN A 528 5.54 -11.28 -2.26
N ASN A 529 6.09 -10.72 -1.18
CA ASN A 529 7.39 -10.04 -1.19
C ASN A 529 8.59 -10.99 -0.97
N LEU A 530 8.36 -12.29 -0.88
CA LEU A 530 9.41 -13.28 -0.70
C LEU A 530 9.79 -13.94 -2.03
N LYS A 531 11.09 -14.10 -2.26
CA LYS A 531 11.65 -14.86 -3.39
C LYS A 531 12.67 -15.91 -2.91
N LEU A 532 12.91 -16.88 -3.75
CA LEU A 532 13.95 -17.87 -3.50
C LEU A 532 15.33 -17.22 -3.63
N LYS A 533 16.17 -17.43 -2.62
CA LYS A 533 17.58 -17.06 -2.67
C LYS A 533 18.39 -18.22 -3.24
N PRO A 534 19.15 -18.00 -4.34
CA PRO A 534 20.05 -19.03 -4.86
C PRO A 534 21.06 -19.44 -3.78
N THR A 535 21.10 -20.72 -3.46
CA THR A 535 22.11 -21.31 -2.57
C THR A 535 22.93 -22.31 -3.37
N GLY A 536 24.25 -22.31 -3.20
CA GLY A 536 25.13 -23.28 -3.84
C GLY A 536 24.94 -24.72 -3.36
N ILE A 537 23.99 -24.97 -2.45
CA ILE A 537 23.68 -26.28 -1.87
C ILE A 537 22.37 -26.78 -2.46
N GLN A 538 22.40 -27.91 -3.15
CA GLN A 538 21.20 -28.56 -3.69
C GLN A 538 20.19 -28.87 -2.58
N ASN A 539 18.91 -28.55 -2.83
CA ASN A 539 17.74 -28.82 -1.97
C ASN A 539 17.60 -27.97 -0.69
N GLN A 540 18.32 -26.87 -0.52
CA GLN A 540 18.05 -25.91 0.55
C GLN A 540 17.16 -24.77 0.05
N ILE A 541 15.97 -24.63 0.66
CA ILE A 541 15.06 -23.50 0.39
C ILE A 541 15.43 -22.36 1.32
N ASN A 542 16.16 -21.38 0.79
CA ASN A 542 16.37 -20.11 1.46
C ASN A 542 15.55 -19.03 0.76
N ILE A 543 15.04 -18.09 1.53
CA ILE A 543 14.21 -17.01 1.04
C ILE A 543 14.82 -15.66 1.38
N GLU A 544 14.55 -14.68 0.53
CA GLU A 544 14.87 -13.28 0.80
C GLU A 544 13.70 -12.37 0.40
N GLN A 545 13.68 -11.17 0.95
CA GLN A 545 12.67 -10.17 0.59
C GLN A 545 13.03 -9.55 -0.76
N ILE A 546 12.03 -9.38 -1.64
CA ILE A 546 12.18 -8.65 -2.91
C ILE A 546 12.42 -7.17 -2.60
N SER A 547 11.61 -6.60 -1.71
CA SER A 547 11.79 -5.26 -1.17
C SER A 547 12.01 -5.32 0.34
N ARG A 548 13.08 -4.68 0.81
CA ARG A 548 13.40 -4.59 2.25
C ARG A 548 12.47 -3.67 3.04
N SER A 549 11.71 -2.82 2.37
CA SER A 549 10.73 -1.93 3.01
C SER A 549 9.49 -2.66 3.55
N THR A 550 9.21 -3.87 3.06
CA THR A 550 8.11 -4.70 3.55
C THR A 550 8.63 -5.65 4.62
N PRO A 551 8.18 -5.59 5.88
CA PRO A 551 8.59 -6.51 6.94
C PRO A 551 8.19 -7.96 6.61
N LYS A 552 8.68 -8.93 7.39
CA LYS A 552 8.30 -10.35 7.27
C LYS A 552 7.85 -10.98 8.59
N ASP A 553 7.55 -10.17 9.59
CA ASP A 553 7.31 -10.66 10.96
C ASP A 553 6.03 -11.49 11.08
N ARG A 554 4.96 -11.11 10.34
CA ARG A 554 3.72 -11.90 10.30
C ARG A 554 3.94 -13.24 9.61
N PHE A 555 4.73 -13.25 8.55
CA PHE A 555 5.11 -14.47 7.86
C PHE A 555 5.91 -15.41 8.77
N SER A 556 6.91 -14.89 9.49
CA SER A 556 7.73 -15.66 10.43
C SER A 556 6.86 -16.26 11.54
N ALA A 557 5.97 -15.49 12.17
CA ALA A 557 5.05 -16.02 13.17
C ALA A 557 4.17 -17.15 12.63
N VAL A 558 3.67 -17.01 11.39
CA VAL A 558 2.82 -18.02 10.76
C VAL A 558 3.61 -19.29 10.42
N GLU A 559 4.83 -19.19 9.89
CA GLU A 559 5.64 -20.36 9.55
C GLU A 559 6.08 -21.13 10.79
N TYR A 560 6.41 -20.45 11.89
CA TYR A 560 6.76 -21.09 13.17
C TYR A 560 5.60 -21.88 13.77
N GLY A 561 4.40 -21.31 13.74
CA GLY A 561 3.19 -22.02 14.16
C GLY A 561 2.90 -23.27 13.32
N LEU A 562 3.00 -23.14 12.00
CA LEU A 562 2.78 -24.28 11.09
C LEU A 562 3.84 -25.36 11.23
N TRP A 563 5.09 -25.01 11.55
CA TRP A 563 6.17 -25.93 11.84
C TRP A 563 5.84 -26.80 13.06
N ARG A 564 5.39 -26.21 14.14
CA ARG A 564 5.03 -26.94 15.37
C ARG A 564 3.75 -27.76 15.20
N ILE A 565 2.77 -27.26 14.47
CA ILE A 565 1.56 -28.05 14.14
C ILE A 565 1.92 -29.30 13.34
N LYS A 566 2.91 -29.21 12.42
CA LYS A 566 3.41 -30.36 11.66
C LYS A 566 4.02 -31.44 12.56
N TYR A 567 4.73 -31.04 13.62
CA TYR A 567 5.23 -31.99 14.62
C TYR A 567 4.10 -32.84 15.22
N TYR A 568 2.98 -32.22 15.61
CA TYR A 568 1.82 -32.95 16.16
C TYR A 568 1.14 -33.84 15.13
N GLU A 569 1.05 -33.39 13.91
CA GLU A 569 0.50 -34.16 12.77
C GLU A 569 1.34 -35.40 12.52
N ASP A 570 2.65 -35.27 12.39
CA ASP A 570 3.57 -36.40 12.17
C ASP A 570 3.56 -37.39 13.32
N LYS A 571 3.48 -36.92 14.57
CA LYS A 571 3.38 -37.77 15.76
C LYS A 571 2.08 -38.59 15.76
N ALA A 572 0.95 -37.96 15.40
CA ALA A 572 -0.34 -38.66 15.30
C ALA A 572 -0.31 -39.76 14.21
N LEU A 573 0.30 -39.44 13.06
CA LEU A 573 0.46 -40.41 11.96
C LEU A 573 1.36 -41.57 12.34
N ARG A 574 2.47 -41.33 13.04
CA ARG A 574 3.38 -42.40 13.53
C ARG A 574 2.67 -43.31 14.54
N LYS A 575 1.90 -42.75 15.48
CA LYS A 575 1.10 -43.58 16.42
C LYS A 575 0.09 -44.47 15.70
N LYS A 576 -0.53 -43.96 14.64
CA LYS A 576 -1.50 -44.71 13.83
C LYS A 576 -0.85 -45.84 13.04
N LYS A 577 0.31 -45.59 12.43
CA LYS A 577 1.09 -46.64 11.74
C LYS A 577 1.53 -47.73 12.70
N LYS A 578 2.00 -47.44 13.91
CA LYS A 578 2.33 -48.40 14.95
C LYS A 578 1.12 -49.26 15.36
N LYS A 579 -0.08 -48.66 15.49
CA LYS A 579 -1.31 -49.43 15.79
C LYS A 579 -1.72 -50.37 14.66
N LEU A 580 -1.53 -49.98 13.42
CA LEU A 580 -1.80 -50.82 12.25
C LEU A 580 -0.80 -51.97 12.11
N SER A 581 0.50 -51.72 12.35
CA SER A 581 1.54 -52.77 12.29
C SER A 581 1.48 -53.77 13.47
N GLY A 582 0.91 -53.38 14.62
CA GLY A 582 0.71 -54.27 15.76
C GLY A 582 -0.44 -55.26 15.63
N ASN A 583 -1.33 -55.08 14.65
CA ASN A 583 -2.48 -55.97 14.41
C ASN A 583 -2.26 -57.02 13.31
N TYR A 584 -1.09 -57.06 12.66
CA TYR A 584 -0.73 -58.12 11.76
C TYR A 584 0.01 -59.21 12.54
N ALA A 585 -0.72 -60.20 13.06
CA ALA A 585 -0.15 -61.50 13.41
C ALA A 585 0.33 -62.17 12.11
N PHE A 586 1.62 -62.25 11.91
CA PHE A 586 2.18 -63.11 10.85
C PHE A 586 1.85 -64.57 11.16
N PHE A 587 0.85 -65.12 10.50
CA PHE A 587 0.70 -66.59 10.40
C PHE A 587 1.83 -67.07 9.52
N SER A 588 2.86 -67.58 10.15
CA SER A 588 3.85 -68.41 9.45
C SER A 588 3.18 -69.75 9.06
N PRO A 589 3.10 -70.10 7.77
CA PRO A 589 2.65 -71.47 7.41
C PRO A 589 3.66 -72.48 7.92
N ARG A 590 3.28 -73.25 8.91
CA ARG A 590 4.05 -74.51 9.27
C ARG A 590 4.09 -75.41 8.04
N ALA A 591 5.27 -75.56 7.43
CA ALA A 591 5.55 -76.62 6.52
C ALA A 591 5.31 -77.91 7.26
N ARG A 592 4.36 -78.75 6.81
CA ARG A 592 4.28 -80.18 7.13
C ARG A 592 5.26 -80.89 6.19
N GLY A 593 6.31 -81.45 6.76
CA GLY A 593 7.11 -82.47 6.14
C GLY A 593 6.44 -83.84 6.29
#